data_36e63627ab91783c872403690357705e
#
_entry.id   36e63627ab91783c872403690357705e
#
_cell.length_a   1.000
_cell.length_b   1.000
_cell.length_c   1.000
_cell.angle_alpha   90.00
_cell.angle_beta   90.00
_cell.angle_gamma   90.00
#
_symmetry.space_group_name_H-M   'P 1'
#
loop_
_entity.id
_entity.type
_entity.pdbx_description
1 polymer ?
#
loop_
_entity_poly.entity_id
_entity_poly.type
_entity_poly.pdbx_seq_one_letter_code
_entity_poly.pdbx_strand_id
1 'polypeptide(L)'
;MLKRTLLGLVAVSLLSLPLAVSAQAETVASEAAEHPRIARAINEMEDAIKYMEAAPHNFGGHKGKAIADTRAAVVQLRLALKYRAVQDNKKK
;
A
#
# COMPACT_ATOMS: atom_id res chain seq x y z
N MET A 1 39.94 -3.65 -31.90
CA MET A 1 40.19 -3.47 -30.56
C MET A 1 39.64 -2.24 -29.97
N LEU A 2 39.82 -1.26 -30.50
CA LEU A 2 39.40 -0.03 -29.96
C LEU A 2 37.94 0.14 -29.91
N LYS A 3 37.28 -0.31 -30.82
CA LYS A 3 35.87 -0.17 -30.85
C LYS A 3 35.12 -0.52 -29.60
N ARG A 4 35.46 -1.50 -28.98
CA ARG A 4 34.68 -1.94 -27.85
C ARG A 4 34.44 -0.87 -26.85
N THR A 5 35.28 -0.08 -26.67
CA THR A 5 35.14 0.89 -25.61
C THR A 5 33.88 1.69 -25.63
N LEU A 6 33.44 2.07 -26.69
CA LEU A 6 32.32 2.91 -26.77
C LEU A 6 31.08 2.40 -26.13
N LEU A 7 30.89 1.20 -26.13
CA LEU A 7 29.69 0.66 -25.57
C LEU A 7 29.39 1.15 -24.20
N GLY A 8 30.30 1.17 -23.40
CA GLY A 8 30.08 1.49 -22.03
C GLY A 8 29.23 2.70 -21.77
N LEU A 9 29.42 3.66 -22.44
CA LEU A 9 28.75 4.89 -22.19
C LEU A 9 27.29 4.79 -22.32
N VAL A 10 26.90 4.14 -23.23
CA VAL A 10 25.51 3.95 -23.45
C VAL A 10 24.74 3.68 -22.22
N ALA A 11 25.08 2.74 -21.54
CA ALA A 11 24.39 2.30 -20.39
C ALA A 11 24.08 3.41 -19.41
N VAL A 12 24.94 4.21 -19.25
CA VAL A 12 24.79 5.29 -18.32
C VAL A 12 23.56 6.11 -18.45
N SER A 13 23.31 6.54 -19.57
CA SER A 13 22.19 7.41 -19.77
C SER A 13 20.89 6.91 -19.24
N LEU A 14 20.66 5.72 -19.29
CA LEU A 14 19.41 5.17 -18.90
C LEU A 14 19.08 5.46 -17.48
N LEU A 15 19.99 5.30 -16.69
CA LEU A 15 19.77 5.43 -15.30
C LEU A 15 19.18 6.74 -14.88
N SER A 16 19.58 7.73 -15.45
CA SER A 16 19.15 9.01 -14.99
C SER A 16 17.69 9.30 -15.19
N LEU A 17 17.11 8.73 -16.12
CA LEU A 17 15.75 8.97 -16.37
C LEU A 17 14.77 8.72 -15.27
N PRO A 18 14.68 7.57 -14.83
CA PRO A 18 13.65 7.21 -13.87
C PRO A 18 13.59 8.05 -12.63
N LEU A 19 14.64 8.57 -12.27
CA LEU A 19 14.66 9.33 -11.07
C LEU A 19 13.74 10.49 -11.02
N ALA A 20 13.74 11.23 -11.97
CA ALA A 20 13.01 12.43 -11.97
C ALA A 20 11.54 12.27 -11.76
N VAL A 21 11.08 11.20 -12.09
CA VAL A 21 9.70 11.01 -12.09
C VAL A 21 8.96 10.90 -10.82
N SER A 22 9.44 10.22 -10.00
CA SER A 22 8.68 9.79 -8.91
C SER A 22 8.46 10.65 -7.75
N ALA A 23 8.87 11.74 -7.73
CA ALA A 23 8.85 12.39 -6.48
C ALA A 23 7.61 13.01 -5.96
N GLN A 24 6.69 13.29 -6.77
CA GLN A 24 5.69 14.22 -6.32
C GLN A 24 4.32 13.74 -5.88
N ALA A 25 3.86 12.69 -6.38
CA ALA A 25 2.49 12.30 -6.14
C ALA A 25 2.27 11.67 -4.78
N GLU A 26 1.17 11.99 -4.17
CA GLU A 26 0.73 11.30 -2.97
C GLU A 26 0.16 9.96 -3.38
N THR A 27 0.46 8.95 -2.61
CA THR A 27 -0.01 7.60 -2.86
C THR A 27 -0.66 7.05 -1.60
N VAL A 28 -1.29 5.91 -1.74
CA VAL A 28 -1.84 5.25 -0.56
C VAL A 28 -0.72 4.97 0.44
N ALA A 29 0.45 4.59 -0.05
CA ALA A 29 1.57 4.31 0.84
C ALA A 29 2.03 5.55 1.60
N SER A 30 2.12 6.68 0.93
CA SER A 30 2.54 7.89 1.61
C SER A 30 1.47 8.39 2.58
N GLU A 31 0.20 8.24 2.23
CA GLU A 31 -0.86 8.61 3.15
C GLU A 31 -0.85 7.70 4.38
N ALA A 32 -0.54 6.43 4.20
CA ALA A 32 -0.42 5.52 5.34
C ALA A 32 0.71 5.97 6.27
N ALA A 33 1.79 6.47 5.72
CA ALA A 33 2.89 6.96 6.52
C ALA A 33 2.50 8.24 7.28
N GLU A 34 1.67 9.07 6.68
CA GLU A 34 1.22 10.28 7.32
C GLU A 34 0.12 10.03 8.34
N HIS A 35 -0.56 8.92 8.22
CA HIS A 35 -1.65 8.56 9.13
C HIS A 35 -1.37 7.19 9.76
N PRO A 36 -0.34 7.12 10.60
CA PRO A 36 0.11 5.82 11.11
C PRO A 36 -0.91 5.05 11.93
N ARG A 37 -1.85 5.74 12.54
CA ARG A 37 -2.87 5.03 13.29
C ARG A 37 -3.85 4.30 12.37
N ILE A 38 -4.13 4.87 11.20
CA ILE A 38 -4.99 4.18 10.23
C ILE A 38 -4.25 2.97 9.68
N ALA A 39 -2.98 3.14 9.36
CA ALA A 39 -2.17 2.03 8.87
C ALA A 39 -2.11 0.90 9.91
N ARG A 40 -1.94 1.26 11.17
CA ARG A 40 -1.91 0.27 12.23
C ARG A 40 -3.24 -0.45 12.37
N ALA A 41 -4.34 0.30 12.29
CA ALA A 41 -5.67 -0.31 12.39
C ALA A 41 -5.89 -1.34 11.29
N ILE A 42 -5.47 -1.03 10.09
CA ILE A 42 -5.58 -1.98 8.98
C ILE A 42 -4.79 -3.25 9.30
N ASN A 43 -3.56 -3.10 9.75
CA ASN A 43 -2.71 -4.25 10.05
C ASN A 43 -3.28 -5.10 11.19
N GLU A 44 -3.79 -4.44 12.21
CA GLU A 44 -4.34 -5.16 13.36
C GLU A 44 -5.62 -5.90 12.98
N MET A 45 -6.43 -5.30 12.12
CA MET A 45 -7.63 -5.97 11.64
C MET A 45 -7.29 -7.16 10.77
N GLU A 46 -6.27 -7.04 9.94
CA GLU A 46 -5.84 -8.17 9.11
C GLU A 46 -5.29 -9.30 9.96
N ASP A 47 -4.57 -8.98 11.01
CA ASP A 47 -4.08 -9.99 11.94
C ASP A 47 -5.24 -10.65 12.68
N ALA A 48 -6.23 -9.86 13.07
CA ALA A 48 -7.40 -10.41 13.75
C ALA A 48 -8.19 -11.34 12.84
N ILE A 49 -8.29 -11.02 11.57
CA ILE A 49 -8.96 -11.90 10.61
C ILE A 49 -8.25 -13.24 10.55
N LYS A 50 -6.92 -13.22 10.46
CA LYS A 50 -6.15 -14.46 10.41
C LYS A 50 -6.35 -15.28 11.67
N TYR A 51 -6.38 -14.64 12.81
CA TYR A 51 -6.61 -15.31 14.08
C TYR A 51 -7.99 -15.97 14.09
N MET A 52 -9.00 -15.22 13.69
CA MET A 52 -10.35 -15.75 13.69
C MET A 52 -10.52 -16.91 12.71
N GLU A 53 -9.87 -16.82 11.57
CA GLU A 53 -9.95 -17.90 10.58
C GLU A 53 -9.33 -19.18 11.10
N ALA A 54 -8.29 -19.06 11.90
CA ALA A 54 -7.60 -20.22 12.44
C ALA A 54 -8.23 -20.78 13.71
N ALA A 55 -9.05 -19.99 14.37
CA ALA A 55 -9.66 -20.43 15.62
C ALA A 55 -10.64 -21.56 15.39
N PRO A 56 -10.67 -22.54 16.28
CA PRO A 56 -11.40 -23.78 16.03
C PRO A 56 -12.90 -23.71 16.07
N HIS A 57 -13.57 -22.92 16.63
CA HIS A 57 -15.03 -22.98 16.71
C HIS A 57 -15.66 -21.89 15.87
N ASN A 58 -16.94 -22.05 15.54
CA ASN A 58 -17.62 -21.04 14.76
C ASN A 58 -18.41 -20.04 15.60
N PHE A 59 -18.52 -20.31 16.88
CA PHE A 59 -19.17 -19.38 17.81
C PHE A 59 -20.57 -18.99 17.35
N GLY A 60 -21.36 -19.97 16.97
CA GLY A 60 -22.74 -19.74 16.57
C GLY A 60 -22.89 -18.99 15.26
N GLY A 61 -21.88 -19.03 14.44
CA GLY A 61 -21.90 -18.29 13.18
C GLY A 61 -21.43 -16.85 13.31
N HIS A 62 -21.28 -16.37 14.53
CA HIS A 62 -20.89 -14.98 14.74
C HIS A 62 -19.45 -14.71 14.33
N LYS A 63 -18.60 -15.72 14.42
CA LYS A 63 -17.21 -15.56 13.99
C LYS A 63 -17.12 -15.25 12.48
N GLY A 64 -17.88 -16.00 11.67
CA GLY A 64 -17.89 -15.76 10.23
C GLY A 64 -18.38 -14.36 9.90
N LYS A 65 -19.38 -13.90 10.63
CA LYS A 65 -19.90 -12.57 10.39
C LYS A 65 -18.89 -11.52 10.80
N ALA A 66 -18.19 -11.73 11.92
CA ALA A 66 -17.16 -10.81 12.36
C ALA A 66 -16.01 -10.72 11.34
N ILE A 67 -15.65 -11.84 10.76
CA ILE A 67 -14.60 -11.85 9.74
C ILE A 67 -15.06 -11.03 8.53
N ALA A 68 -16.28 -11.23 8.08
CA ALA A 68 -16.80 -10.50 6.93
C ALA A 68 -16.86 -8.99 7.20
N ASP A 69 -17.34 -8.63 8.39
CA ASP A 69 -17.45 -7.22 8.75
C ASP A 69 -16.09 -6.58 8.89
N THR A 70 -15.12 -7.32 9.40
CA THR A 70 -13.76 -6.78 9.56
C THR A 70 -13.10 -6.59 8.19
N ARG A 71 -13.32 -7.53 7.27
CA ARG A 71 -12.80 -7.37 5.92
C ARG A 71 -13.39 -6.13 5.26
N ALA A 72 -14.67 -5.91 5.45
CA ALA A 72 -15.31 -4.73 4.89
C ALA A 72 -14.72 -3.45 5.48
N ALA A 73 -14.43 -3.48 6.77
CA ALA A 73 -13.83 -2.32 7.42
C ALA A 73 -12.42 -2.03 6.87
N VAL A 74 -11.64 -3.06 6.63
CA VAL A 74 -10.32 -2.89 6.06
C VAL A 74 -10.41 -2.24 4.68
N VAL A 75 -11.36 -2.69 3.87
CA VAL A 75 -11.56 -2.09 2.55
C VAL A 75 -11.88 -0.61 2.67
N GLN A 76 -12.76 -0.25 3.61
CA GLN A 76 -13.12 1.14 3.79
C GLN A 76 -11.94 2.00 4.24
N LEU A 77 -11.09 1.47 5.12
CA LEU A 77 -9.92 2.22 5.55
C LEU A 77 -8.92 2.43 4.41
N ARG A 78 -8.77 1.44 3.55
CA ARG A 78 -7.91 1.60 2.39
C ARG A 78 -8.47 2.62 1.41
N LEU A 79 -9.78 2.62 1.24
CA LEU A 79 -10.44 3.60 0.39
C LEU A 79 -10.31 5.01 0.98
N ALA A 80 -10.32 5.10 2.29
CA ALA A 80 -10.14 6.38 2.96
C ALA A 80 -8.75 6.96 2.66
N LEU A 81 -7.73 6.12 2.71
CA LEU A 81 -6.38 6.57 2.37
C LEU A 81 -6.30 6.98 0.90
N LYS A 82 -6.96 6.22 0.05
CA LYS A 82 -6.96 6.54 -1.38
C LYS A 82 -7.66 7.88 -1.64
N TYR A 83 -8.78 8.08 -0.98
CA TYR A 83 -9.50 9.34 -1.11
C TYR A 83 -8.61 10.51 -0.69
N ARG A 84 -7.92 10.33 0.44
CA ARG A 84 -7.05 11.39 0.95
C ARG A 84 -5.91 11.67 -0.02
N ALA A 85 -5.35 10.65 -0.61
CA ALA A 85 -4.27 10.82 -1.59
C ALA A 85 -4.75 11.63 -2.79
N VAL A 86 -5.96 11.34 -3.26
CA VAL A 86 -6.53 12.07 -4.38
C VAL A 86 -6.73 13.54 -4.02
N GLN A 87 -7.25 13.81 -2.83
CA GLN A 87 -7.47 15.17 -2.40
C GLN A 87 -6.15 15.94 -2.25
N ASP A 88 -5.16 15.30 -1.68
CA ASP A 88 -3.87 15.95 -1.49
C ASP A 88 -3.19 16.25 -2.82
N ASN A 89 -3.34 15.37 -3.79
CA ASN A 89 -2.80 15.63 -5.12
C ASN A 89 -3.48 16.80 -5.81
N LYS A 90 -4.76 17.00 -5.56
CA LYS A 90 -5.47 18.12 -6.15
C LYS A 90 -4.98 19.47 -5.65
N LYS A 91 -4.40 19.49 -4.47
CA LYS A 91 -3.89 20.74 -3.91
C LYS A 91 -2.51 21.11 -4.43
N LYS A 92 -1.86 20.21 -5.07
CA LYS A 92 -0.56 20.47 -5.65
C LYS A 92 -0.69 21.01 -7.06
#